data_a91dc70ef064868847afcd0c324fd922
#
_entry.id   a91dc70ef064868847afcd0c324fd922
#
_cell.length_a   1.000
_cell.length_b   1.000
_cell.length_c   1.000
_cell.angle_alpha   90.00
_cell.angle_beta   90.00
_cell.angle_gamma   90.00
#
_symmetry.space_group_name_H-M   'P 1'
#
loop_
_entity.id
_entity.type
_entity.pdbx_description
1 polymer ?
#
loop_
_entity_poly.entity_id
_entity_poly.type
_entity_poly.pdbx_seq_one_letter_code
_entity_poly.pdbx_strand_id
1 'polypeptide(L)'
;MSLQKFANKHPMRDKILSIMVENELTDDCFVEMLDYTIDLFESQGLGSDYYGYHNINHELEVTYVSLLAAKQENVILSQKDIRYLYVAALFHDFDPQKSVDKPHEESVLKFISLDKKLQELIKIADVDLEIIKVLILRTTYPWIGDLKKNAETQIEECFQNSDLTRNDKPLQEHIMQIGEYLSVVDRISGYTLGDFSKAMEMAKMNAHALAWRPSLIVRSSVAYFEELLNKETEMVKGVLKVLSNEMRKNFFDTVLSFMKIRQQEISIQADYSYQNLKLVPTIECMSTRKDPNFIKELYEIFLELPRPLQFSKENFEDTVKNPEIILNTLRINDKNGEIVGFAKGGVLESYSLREEIRDENYGLGNTIFLEPIAVKMGYWGLKGGSEMRHMFIMQSHSMKYKFLTSFALRDVIQARIEKERAEFVEQFDPERWDYYRIQI
;
A
#
# COMPACT_ATOMS: atom_id res chain seq x y z
N MET A 1 -12.62 22.85 -12.85
CA MET A 1 -12.27 22.98 -11.43
C MET A 1 -11.05 23.89 -11.35
N SER A 2 -11.01 24.86 -10.45
CA SER A 2 -9.86 25.80 -10.40
C SER A 2 -8.68 25.12 -9.69
N LEU A 3 -7.47 25.35 -10.18
CA LEU A 3 -6.19 24.88 -9.59
C LEU A 3 -6.06 25.19 -8.08
N GLN A 4 -6.71 26.23 -7.57
CA GLN A 4 -6.78 26.55 -6.13
C GLN A 4 -7.43 25.45 -5.26
N LYS A 5 -8.29 24.58 -5.82
CA LYS A 5 -8.88 23.48 -5.05
C LYS A 5 -7.89 22.32 -4.82
N PHE A 6 -6.94 22.12 -5.74
CA PHE A 6 -5.93 21.08 -5.62
C PHE A 6 -4.81 21.46 -4.64
N ALA A 7 -4.40 22.73 -4.60
CA ALA A 7 -3.35 23.23 -3.72
C ALA A 7 -3.62 22.93 -2.22
N ASN A 8 -4.87 22.95 -1.79
CA ASN A 8 -5.25 22.63 -0.40
C ASN A 8 -5.39 21.13 -0.12
N LYS A 9 -5.40 20.29 -1.15
CA LYS A 9 -5.60 18.83 -1.06
C LYS A 9 -4.27 18.07 -0.92
N HIS A 10 -3.17 18.66 -1.37
CA HIS A 10 -1.85 18.04 -1.41
C HIS A 10 -0.80 18.88 -0.64
N PRO A 11 -0.63 18.63 0.67
CA PRO A 11 0.33 19.39 1.50
C PRO A 11 1.77 19.31 0.99
N MET A 12 2.12 18.28 0.22
CA MET A 12 3.46 18.12 -0.35
C MET A 12 3.74 19.11 -1.48
N ARG A 13 2.71 19.63 -2.17
CA ARG A 13 2.89 20.59 -3.27
C ARG A 13 3.70 21.82 -2.82
N ASP A 14 3.35 22.43 -1.71
CA ASP A 14 4.06 23.63 -1.20
C ASP A 14 5.51 23.32 -0.80
N LYS A 15 5.77 22.12 -0.25
CA LYS A 15 7.12 21.66 0.05
C LYS A 15 7.95 21.46 -1.23
N ILE A 16 7.33 20.90 -2.27
CA ILE A 16 7.99 20.73 -3.59
C ILE A 16 8.32 22.11 -4.19
N LEU A 17 7.39 23.05 -4.18
CA LEU A 17 7.65 24.41 -4.67
C LEU A 17 8.83 25.06 -3.93
N SER A 18 8.92 24.89 -2.62
CA SER A 18 10.03 25.43 -1.84
C SER A 18 11.37 24.78 -2.25
N ILE A 19 11.44 23.46 -2.35
CA ILE A 19 12.67 22.75 -2.70
C ILE A 19 13.06 22.94 -4.17
N MET A 20 12.11 23.21 -5.08
CA MET A 20 12.38 23.57 -6.47
C MET A 20 13.21 24.86 -6.56
N VAL A 21 12.87 25.89 -5.76
CA VAL A 21 13.65 27.13 -5.70
C VAL A 21 15.09 26.88 -5.24
N GLU A 22 15.29 26.02 -4.22
CA GLU A 22 16.61 25.62 -3.72
C GLU A 22 17.46 24.86 -4.76
N ASN A 23 16.78 24.20 -5.71
CA ASN A 23 17.40 23.44 -6.80
C ASN A 23 17.35 24.20 -8.16
N GLU A 24 17.09 25.52 -8.15
CA GLU A 24 17.07 26.38 -9.33
C GLU A 24 16.07 25.93 -10.44
N LEU A 25 15.00 25.21 -10.07
CA LEU A 25 13.89 24.86 -10.95
C LEU A 25 12.83 26.00 -10.90
N THR A 26 13.19 27.16 -11.41
CA THR A 26 12.38 28.40 -11.26
C THR A 26 11.54 28.75 -12.47
N ASP A 27 11.72 28.04 -13.59
CA ASP A 27 10.95 28.29 -14.81
C ASP A 27 9.48 27.84 -14.60
N ASP A 28 8.53 28.63 -15.11
CA ASP A 28 7.09 28.37 -14.94
C ASP A 28 6.65 26.99 -15.44
N CYS A 29 7.34 26.42 -16.42
CA CYS A 29 7.03 25.10 -16.96
C CYS A 29 7.16 23.98 -15.92
N PHE A 30 8.06 24.10 -14.94
CA PHE A 30 8.21 23.09 -13.88
C PHE A 30 7.03 23.15 -12.89
N VAL A 31 6.55 24.36 -12.55
CA VAL A 31 5.34 24.52 -11.72
C VAL A 31 4.12 24.00 -12.47
N GLU A 32 4.02 24.29 -13.76
CA GLU A 32 2.93 23.78 -14.59
C GLU A 32 2.97 22.25 -14.70
N MET A 33 4.15 21.62 -14.79
CA MET A 33 4.29 20.15 -14.76
C MET A 33 3.77 19.57 -13.46
N LEU A 34 4.13 20.14 -12.30
CA LEU A 34 3.65 19.70 -11.00
C LEU A 34 2.12 19.73 -10.91
N ASP A 35 1.53 20.86 -11.29
CA ASP A 35 0.08 21.03 -11.26
C ASP A 35 -0.63 20.11 -12.26
N TYR A 36 -0.02 19.90 -13.42
CA TYR A 36 -0.53 18.97 -14.43
C TYR A 36 -0.47 17.51 -13.95
N THR A 37 0.61 17.12 -13.29
CA THR A 37 0.71 15.76 -12.68
C THR A 37 -0.38 15.54 -11.67
N ILE A 38 -0.60 16.48 -10.76
CA ILE A 38 -1.68 16.39 -9.76
C ILE A 38 -3.05 16.22 -10.43
N ASP A 39 -3.34 17.03 -11.46
CA ASP A 39 -4.59 16.95 -12.21
C ASP A 39 -4.76 15.60 -12.93
N LEU A 40 -3.69 15.09 -13.54
CA LEU A 40 -3.68 13.78 -14.20
C LEU A 40 -4.01 12.65 -13.24
N PHE A 41 -3.30 12.54 -12.12
CA PHE A 41 -3.55 11.49 -11.13
C PHE A 41 -4.98 11.56 -10.58
N GLU A 42 -5.46 12.76 -10.24
CA GLU A 42 -6.83 12.94 -9.72
C GLU A 42 -7.89 12.63 -10.79
N SER A 43 -7.72 13.10 -12.01
CA SER A 43 -8.69 12.91 -13.10
C SER A 43 -8.74 11.47 -13.61
N GLN A 44 -7.63 10.75 -13.52
CA GLN A 44 -7.55 9.34 -13.90
C GLN A 44 -7.92 8.38 -12.74
N GLY A 45 -8.31 8.91 -11.58
CA GLY A 45 -8.70 8.12 -10.42
C GLY A 45 -7.54 7.42 -9.71
N LEU A 46 -6.32 7.99 -9.79
CA LEU A 46 -5.12 7.60 -9.05
C LEU A 46 -4.79 8.64 -7.96
N GLY A 47 -5.75 9.48 -7.59
CA GLY A 47 -5.61 10.55 -6.62
C GLY A 47 -5.44 10.05 -5.18
N SER A 48 -5.53 10.99 -4.24
CA SER A 48 -5.37 10.72 -2.80
C SER A 48 -6.43 9.78 -2.21
N ASP A 49 -7.56 9.63 -2.88
CA ASP A 49 -8.64 8.73 -2.48
C ASP A 49 -8.46 7.29 -3.03
N TYR A 50 -7.49 7.09 -3.92
CA TYR A 50 -7.13 5.79 -4.44
C TYR A 50 -6.42 4.95 -3.38
N TYR A 51 -6.90 3.74 -3.14
CA TYR A 51 -6.34 2.88 -2.09
C TYR A 51 -4.98 2.29 -2.45
N GLY A 52 -4.66 2.16 -3.73
CA GLY A 52 -3.35 1.67 -4.21
C GLY A 52 -2.19 2.50 -3.65
N TYR A 53 -1.04 1.85 -3.42
CA TYR A 53 0.17 2.51 -2.93
C TYR A 53 0.71 3.54 -3.94
N HIS A 54 0.69 3.22 -5.23
CA HIS A 54 1.16 4.06 -6.33
C HIS A 54 0.09 5.10 -6.70
N ASN A 55 -0.04 6.12 -5.87
CA ASN A 55 -1.00 7.21 -6.00
C ASN A 55 -0.29 8.56 -5.96
N ILE A 56 -1.01 9.65 -6.17
CA ILE A 56 -0.44 11.00 -6.18
C ILE A 56 0.37 11.34 -4.93
N ASN A 57 0.01 10.82 -3.75
CA ASN A 57 0.77 11.09 -2.53
C ASN A 57 2.17 10.47 -2.59
N HIS A 58 2.28 9.24 -3.08
CA HIS A 58 3.56 8.57 -3.29
C HIS A 58 4.42 9.35 -4.30
N GLU A 59 3.86 9.70 -5.44
CA GLU A 59 4.55 10.45 -6.51
C GLU A 59 5.14 11.78 -6.01
N LEU A 60 4.33 12.54 -5.25
CA LEU A 60 4.78 13.78 -4.67
C LEU A 60 5.84 13.57 -3.57
N GLU A 61 5.75 12.50 -2.79
CA GLU A 61 6.76 12.15 -1.78
C GLU A 61 8.10 11.79 -2.43
N VAL A 62 8.09 10.99 -3.49
CA VAL A 62 9.29 10.65 -4.27
C VAL A 62 9.92 11.89 -4.90
N THR A 63 9.11 12.73 -5.53
CA THR A 63 9.59 14.00 -6.12
C THR A 63 10.24 14.89 -5.08
N TYR A 64 9.59 15.09 -3.92
CA TYR A 64 10.13 15.90 -2.84
C TYR A 64 11.45 15.37 -2.31
N VAL A 65 11.53 14.07 -2.00
CA VAL A 65 12.75 13.46 -1.46
C VAL A 65 13.87 13.42 -2.48
N SER A 66 13.55 13.21 -3.77
CA SER A 66 14.53 13.26 -4.86
C SER A 66 15.21 14.63 -4.95
N LEU A 67 14.45 15.71 -4.88
CA LEU A 67 15.02 17.06 -4.89
C LEU A 67 15.76 17.41 -3.59
N LEU A 68 15.21 16.99 -2.44
CA LEU A 68 15.82 17.24 -1.14
C LEU A 68 17.19 16.57 -1.01
N ALA A 69 17.32 15.35 -1.53
CA ALA A 69 18.55 14.59 -1.49
C ALA A 69 19.44 14.77 -2.74
N ALA A 70 19.14 15.70 -3.63
CA ALA A 70 19.90 15.95 -4.85
C ALA A 70 21.36 16.37 -4.61
N LYS A 71 21.70 16.86 -3.41
CA LYS A 71 23.06 17.27 -3.00
C LYS A 71 23.87 16.16 -2.34
N GLN A 72 23.41 14.89 -2.43
CA GLN A 72 24.17 13.76 -1.90
C GLN A 72 25.49 13.54 -2.66
N GLU A 73 26.45 12.87 -2.01
CA GLU A 73 27.85 12.80 -2.49
C GLU A 73 28.11 11.67 -3.50
N ASN A 74 27.23 10.64 -3.57
CA ASN A 74 27.47 9.44 -4.37
C ASN A 74 27.19 9.65 -5.86
N VAL A 75 26.27 10.56 -6.20
CA VAL A 75 25.98 10.97 -7.57
C VAL A 75 26.00 12.50 -7.63
N ILE A 76 26.95 13.05 -8.35
CA ILE A 76 27.04 14.51 -8.51
C ILE A 76 26.07 14.91 -9.63
N LEU A 77 25.01 15.63 -9.27
CA LEU A 77 24.00 16.09 -10.20
C LEU A 77 24.30 17.51 -10.70
N SER A 78 24.35 17.66 -12.02
CA SER A 78 24.33 18.97 -12.65
C SER A 78 22.90 19.56 -12.63
N GLN A 79 22.77 20.85 -12.93
CA GLN A 79 21.46 21.49 -13.05
C GLN A 79 20.57 20.80 -14.11
N LYS A 80 21.17 20.29 -15.18
CA LYS A 80 20.45 19.54 -16.21
C LYS A 80 19.96 18.18 -15.69
N ASP A 81 20.76 17.49 -14.89
CA ASP A 81 20.39 16.23 -14.27
C ASP A 81 19.21 16.39 -13.31
N ILE A 82 19.20 17.50 -12.54
CA ILE A 82 18.08 17.84 -11.66
C ILE A 82 16.78 18.05 -12.43
N ARG A 83 16.81 18.64 -13.61
CA ARG A 83 15.64 18.77 -14.49
C ARG A 83 15.13 17.40 -14.96
N TYR A 84 16.02 16.51 -15.42
CA TYR A 84 15.66 15.14 -15.79
C TYR A 84 15.07 14.37 -14.61
N LEU A 85 15.73 14.43 -13.47
CA LEU A 85 15.30 13.77 -12.23
C LEU A 85 13.91 14.24 -11.80
N TYR A 86 13.66 15.56 -11.82
CA TYR A 86 12.38 16.12 -11.45
C TYR A 86 11.24 15.58 -12.33
N VAL A 87 11.42 15.62 -13.65
CA VAL A 87 10.38 15.13 -14.57
C VAL A 87 10.18 13.62 -14.42
N ALA A 88 11.26 12.84 -14.32
CA ALA A 88 11.16 11.41 -14.12
C ALA A 88 10.44 11.06 -12.81
N ALA A 89 10.77 11.75 -11.71
CA ALA A 89 10.14 11.53 -10.40
C ALA A 89 8.65 11.89 -10.38
N LEU A 90 8.19 12.86 -11.18
CA LEU A 90 6.78 13.25 -11.28
C LEU A 90 5.91 12.25 -12.04
N PHE A 91 6.49 11.37 -12.84
CA PHE A 91 5.71 10.52 -13.75
C PHE A 91 6.08 9.03 -13.69
N HIS A 92 7.02 8.61 -12.81
CA HIS A 92 7.56 7.27 -12.85
C HIS A 92 6.52 6.17 -12.63
N ASP A 93 5.49 6.44 -11.84
CA ASP A 93 4.42 5.50 -11.50
C ASP A 93 3.05 5.87 -12.10
N PHE A 94 3.00 6.87 -12.99
CA PHE A 94 1.73 7.23 -13.63
C PHE A 94 1.30 6.18 -14.66
N ASP A 95 0.56 5.18 -14.21
CA ASP A 95 -0.05 4.15 -15.06
C ASP A 95 -1.57 4.34 -15.17
N PRO A 96 -2.07 4.95 -16.26
CA PRO A 96 -3.51 5.18 -16.45
C PRO A 96 -4.31 3.88 -16.61
N GLN A 97 -3.65 2.73 -16.84
CA GLN A 97 -4.31 1.42 -16.91
C GLN A 97 -4.64 0.86 -15.53
N LYS A 98 -4.11 1.47 -14.45
CA LYS A 98 -4.35 1.06 -13.06
C LYS A 98 -4.02 -0.42 -12.83
N SER A 99 -2.85 -0.84 -13.24
CA SER A 99 -2.37 -2.21 -13.03
C SER A 99 -2.46 -2.60 -11.56
N VAL A 100 -2.95 -3.81 -11.29
CA VAL A 100 -3.34 -4.24 -9.93
C VAL A 100 -2.13 -4.54 -9.05
N ASP A 101 -1.04 -5.02 -9.64
CA ASP A 101 0.18 -5.40 -8.93
C ASP A 101 1.15 -4.23 -8.72
N LYS A 102 1.46 -3.51 -9.77
CA LYS A 102 2.31 -2.32 -9.78
C LYS A 102 2.09 -1.56 -11.09
N PRO A 103 2.48 -0.29 -11.18
CA PRO A 103 2.53 0.42 -12.46
C PRO A 103 3.42 -0.33 -13.45
N HIS A 104 2.95 -0.45 -14.68
CA HIS A 104 3.73 -1.07 -15.75
C HIS A 104 4.50 0.00 -16.51
N GLU A 105 5.80 -0.08 -16.49
CA GLU A 105 6.71 0.90 -17.11
C GLU A 105 6.36 1.14 -18.58
N GLU A 106 5.96 0.12 -19.34
CA GLU A 106 5.53 0.27 -20.74
C GLU A 106 4.32 1.19 -20.90
N SER A 107 3.36 1.11 -19.98
CA SER A 107 2.18 2.00 -19.97
C SER A 107 2.58 3.43 -19.65
N VAL A 108 3.46 3.62 -18.66
CA VAL A 108 4.04 4.93 -18.29
C VAL A 108 4.79 5.53 -19.46
N LEU A 109 5.73 4.78 -20.06
CA LEU A 109 6.52 5.26 -21.22
C LEU A 109 5.65 5.61 -22.42
N LYS A 110 4.61 4.82 -22.69
CA LYS A 110 3.65 5.10 -23.74
C LYS A 110 2.91 6.41 -23.47
N PHE A 111 2.46 6.62 -22.23
CA PHE A 111 1.77 7.85 -21.85
C PHE A 111 2.66 9.08 -22.04
N ILE A 112 3.87 9.11 -21.46
CA ILE A 112 4.77 10.26 -21.57
C ILE A 112 5.21 10.55 -22.99
N SER A 113 5.20 9.54 -23.87
CA SER A 113 5.55 9.70 -25.30
C SER A 113 4.39 10.24 -26.15
N LEU A 114 3.14 10.12 -25.71
CA LEU A 114 1.95 10.48 -26.51
C LEU A 114 1.20 11.70 -25.98
N ASP A 115 1.38 12.03 -24.70
CA ASP A 115 0.69 13.18 -24.11
C ASP A 115 1.24 14.51 -24.64
N LYS A 116 0.41 15.24 -25.36
CA LYS A 116 0.83 16.46 -26.07
C LYS A 116 1.24 17.57 -25.11
N LYS A 117 0.51 17.73 -23.99
CA LYS A 117 0.81 18.80 -23.04
C LYS A 117 2.14 18.53 -22.34
N LEU A 118 2.38 17.30 -21.93
CA LEU A 118 3.64 16.90 -21.32
C LEU A 118 4.81 17.06 -22.30
N GLN A 119 4.63 16.70 -23.58
CA GLN A 119 5.64 16.87 -24.64
C GLN A 119 6.01 18.35 -24.85
N GLU A 120 5.03 19.25 -24.81
CA GLU A 120 5.29 20.70 -24.90
C GLU A 120 6.08 21.20 -23.68
N LEU A 121 5.70 20.77 -22.46
CA LEU A 121 6.39 21.15 -21.23
C LEU A 121 7.83 20.61 -21.17
N ILE A 122 8.05 19.35 -21.59
CA ILE A 122 9.38 18.72 -21.72
C ILE A 122 10.27 19.52 -22.67
N LYS A 123 9.73 19.94 -23.80
CA LYS A 123 10.44 20.76 -24.78
C LYS A 123 10.80 22.15 -24.23
N ILE A 124 9.89 22.81 -23.51
CA ILE A 124 10.14 24.12 -22.88
C ILE A 124 11.21 23.99 -21.80
N ALA A 125 11.18 22.89 -21.00
CA ALA A 125 12.15 22.60 -19.96
C ALA A 125 13.56 22.25 -20.48
N ASP A 126 13.75 22.13 -21.80
CA ASP A 126 15.00 21.71 -22.45
C ASP A 126 15.55 20.39 -21.90
N VAL A 127 14.67 19.38 -21.79
CA VAL A 127 15.04 18.04 -21.33
C VAL A 127 14.82 16.99 -22.43
N ASP A 128 15.69 15.99 -22.47
CA ASP A 128 15.62 14.89 -23.44
C ASP A 128 14.65 13.82 -22.94
N LEU A 129 13.62 13.52 -23.73
CA LEU A 129 12.61 12.54 -23.38
C LEU A 129 13.18 11.12 -23.20
N GLU A 130 14.17 10.76 -24.04
CA GLU A 130 14.76 9.42 -23.96
C GLU A 130 15.54 9.22 -22.67
N ILE A 131 16.21 10.28 -22.16
CA ILE A 131 16.84 10.24 -20.84
C ILE A 131 15.80 10.09 -19.73
N ILE A 132 14.66 10.81 -19.79
CA ILE A 132 13.55 10.64 -18.83
C ILE A 132 13.07 9.17 -18.82
N LYS A 133 12.88 8.58 -19.99
CA LYS A 133 12.49 7.16 -20.12
C LYS A 133 13.51 6.22 -19.46
N VAL A 134 14.81 6.46 -19.63
CA VAL A 134 15.86 5.68 -18.98
C VAL A 134 15.75 5.76 -17.47
N LEU A 135 15.53 6.96 -16.90
CA LEU A 135 15.38 7.13 -15.46
C LEU A 135 14.17 6.36 -14.92
N ILE A 136 13.04 6.43 -15.64
CA ILE A 136 11.82 5.67 -15.28
C ILE A 136 12.05 4.15 -15.37
N LEU A 137 12.62 3.66 -16.47
CA LEU A 137 12.94 2.24 -16.63
C LEU A 137 13.87 1.73 -15.53
N ARG A 138 14.76 2.58 -15.02
CA ARG A 138 15.69 2.19 -13.96
C ARG A 138 15.02 2.08 -12.59
N THR A 139 13.80 2.58 -12.40
CA THR A 139 13.01 2.33 -11.17
C THR A 139 12.40 0.93 -11.14
N THR A 140 12.42 0.17 -12.25
CA THR A 140 11.95 -1.24 -12.29
C THR A 140 12.48 -2.05 -11.11
N TYR A 141 11.57 -2.60 -10.32
CA TYR A 141 11.92 -3.41 -9.16
C TYR A 141 11.16 -4.76 -9.16
N PRO A 142 11.81 -5.87 -8.80
CA PRO A 142 13.22 -6.02 -8.42
C PRO A 142 14.17 -5.99 -9.65
N TRP A 143 15.34 -5.37 -9.48
CA TRP A 143 16.35 -5.26 -10.55
C TRP A 143 17.14 -6.55 -10.74
N ILE A 144 16.43 -7.65 -11.09
CA ILE A 144 16.97 -9.01 -11.29
C ILE A 144 16.24 -9.75 -12.40
N GLY A 145 16.87 -10.82 -12.91
CA GLY A 145 16.26 -11.77 -13.83
C GLY A 145 15.76 -11.16 -15.13
N ASP A 146 14.59 -11.60 -15.60
CA ASP A 146 14.02 -11.16 -16.87
C ASP A 146 13.51 -9.72 -16.82
N LEU A 147 13.03 -9.24 -15.67
CA LEU A 147 12.63 -7.84 -15.50
C LEU A 147 13.81 -6.91 -15.79
N LYS A 148 14.96 -7.16 -15.17
CA LYS A 148 16.19 -6.41 -15.43
C LYS A 148 16.58 -6.45 -16.91
N LYS A 149 16.61 -7.65 -17.52
CA LYS A 149 17.00 -7.80 -18.93
C LYS A 149 16.09 -7.02 -19.89
N ASN A 150 14.77 -7.06 -19.65
CA ASN A 150 13.80 -6.32 -20.44
C ASN A 150 14.01 -4.82 -20.31
N ALA A 151 14.18 -4.33 -19.07
CA ALA A 151 14.47 -2.92 -18.83
C ALA A 151 15.79 -2.49 -19.46
N GLU A 152 16.88 -3.27 -19.33
CA GLU A 152 18.18 -2.98 -19.96
C GLU A 152 18.09 -2.91 -21.49
N THR A 153 17.27 -3.79 -22.12
CA THR A 153 17.06 -3.73 -23.56
C THR A 153 16.38 -2.44 -23.98
N GLN A 154 15.33 -2.01 -23.28
CA GLN A 154 14.63 -0.77 -23.57
C GLN A 154 15.51 0.46 -23.28
N ILE A 155 16.30 0.43 -22.21
CA ILE A 155 17.28 1.48 -21.88
C ILE A 155 18.29 1.64 -23.01
N GLU A 156 18.84 0.56 -23.54
CA GLU A 156 19.77 0.64 -24.68
C GLU A 156 19.11 1.24 -25.90
N GLU A 157 17.86 0.90 -26.19
CA GLU A 157 17.08 1.53 -27.29
C GLU A 157 16.92 3.04 -27.05
N CYS A 158 16.60 3.47 -25.82
CA CYS A 158 16.50 4.90 -25.49
C CYS A 158 17.85 5.61 -25.68
N PHE A 159 18.96 5.00 -25.25
CA PHE A 159 20.29 5.58 -25.45
C PHE A 159 20.64 5.72 -26.94
N GLN A 160 20.23 4.78 -27.78
CA GLN A 160 20.45 4.86 -29.23
C GLN A 160 19.56 5.93 -29.90
N ASN A 161 18.40 6.22 -29.36
CA ASN A 161 17.46 7.21 -29.90
C ASN A 161 17.81 8.65 -29.50
N SER A 162 18.52 8.87 -28.41
CA SER A 162 18.98 10.19 -27.99
C SER A 162 20.28 10.61 -28.67
N ASP A 163 20.29 11.79 -29.26
CA ASP A 163 21.50 12.35 -29.87
C ASP A 163 22.59 12.68 -28.82
N LEU A 164 22.18 12.89 -27.56
CA LEU A 164 23.11 13.19 -26.46
C LEU A 164 23.87 11.94 -25.99
N THR A 165 23.21 10.79 -25.96
CA THR A 165 23.75 9.59 -25.31
C THR A 165 24.26 8.54 -26.27
N ARG A 166 23.81 8.54 -27.56
CA ARG A 166 24.12 7.49 -28.56
C ARG A 166 25.58 7.07 -28.62
N ASN A 167 26.53 8.02 -28.51
CA ASN A 167 27.95 7.78 -28.63
C ASN A 167 28.74 8.19 -27.36
N ASP A 168 28.06 8.46 -26.24
CA ASP A 168 28.68 8.94 -25.00
C ASP A 168 28.46 7.95 -23.86
N LYS A 169 29.33 6.93 -23.78
CA LYS A 169 29.24 5.93 -22.71
C LYS A 169 29.39 6.51 -21.31
N PRO A 170 30.31 7.44 -21.02
CA PRO A 170 30.36 8.09 -19.74
C PRO A 170 29.05 8.76 -19.31
N LEU A 171 28.36 9.41 -20.25
CA LEU A 171 27.05 10.01 -20.00
C LEU A 171 25.97 8.93 -19.76
N GLN A 172 25.99 7.83 -20.53
CA GLN A 172 25.08 6.68 -20.29
C GLN A 172 25.24 6.12 -18.88
N GLU A 173 26.49 5.88 -18.45
CA GLU A 173 26.80 5.38 -17.11
C GLU A 173 26.33 6.37 -16.01
N HIS A 174 26.54 7.66 -16.22
CA HIS A 174 26.07 8.70 -15.32
C HIS A 174 24.52 8.72 -15.21
N ILE A 175 23.80 8.65 -16.33
CA ILE A 175 22.34 8.58 -16.34
C ILE A 175 21.84 7.32 -15.62
N MET A 176 22.50 6.18 -15.80
CA MET A 176 22.18 4.97 -15.07
C MET A 176 22.34 5.14 -13.56
N GLN A 177 23.36 5.88 -13.10
CA GLN A 177 23.52 6.21 -11.68
C GLN A 177 22.42 7.12 -11.15
N ILE A 178 21.98 8.11 -11.95
CA ILE A 178 20.81 8.96 -11.61
C ILE A 178 19.54 8.11 -11.49
N GLY A 179 19.33 7.19 -12.42
CA GLY A 179 18.20 6.27 -12.37
C GLY A 179 18.25 5.33 -11.16
N GLU A 180 19.43 4.85 -10.76
CA GLU A 180 19.61 4.09 -9.52
C GLU A 180 19.31 4.94 -8.29
N TYR A 181 19.76 6.18 -8.28
CA TYR A 181 19.41 7.13 -7.24
C TYR A 181 17.89 7.32 -7.11
N LEU A 182 17.19 7.56 -8.24
CA LEU A 182 15.73 7.69 -8.25
C LEU A 182 15.05 6.42 -7.72
N SER A 183 15.49 5.24 -8.16
CA SER A 183 14.98 3.95 -7.70
C SER A 183 15.15 3.74 -6.19
N VAL A 184 16.25 4.18 -5.60
CA VAL A 184 16.45 4.12 -4.14
C VAL A 184 15.53 5.10 -3.43
N VAL A 185 15.43 6.34 -3.94
CA VAL A 185 14.55 7.36 -3.34
C VAL A 185 13.08 6.92 -3.40
N ASP A 186 12.61 6.40 -4.52
CA ASP A 186 11.28 5.84 -4.68
C ASP A 186 10.97 4.85 -3.54
N ARG A 187 11.85 3.90 -3.31
CA ARG A 187 11.69 2.84 -2.33
C ARG A 187 11.83 3.25 -0.86
N ILE A 188 12.44 4.42 -0.54
CA ILE A 188 12.62 4.86 0.85
C ILE A 188 11.80 6.08 1.23
N SER A 189 11.27 6.85 0.28
CA SER A 189 10.60 8.12 0.52
C SER A 189 9.48 8.02 1.54
N GLY A 190 8.57 7.07 1.36
CA GLY A 190 7.44 6.85 2.26
C GLY A 190 7.85 6.50 3.69
N TYR A 191 8.99 5.83 3.87
CA TYR A 191 9.51 5.46 5.19
C TYR A 191 10.29 6.60 5.88
N THR A 192 10.73 7.59 5.13
CA THR A 192 11.39 8.77 5.67
C THR A 192 10.41 9.86 6.09
N LEU A 193 9.24 9.92 5.43
CA LEU A 193 8.23 10.97 5.60
C LEU A 193 7.10 10.63 6.57
N GLY A 194 7.17 9.52 7.26
CA GLY A 194 6.18 9.10 8.24
C GLY A 194 6.73 8.14 9.27
N ASP A 195 5.92 7.87 10.29
CA ASP A 195 6.22 6.91 11.33
C ASP A 195 5.92 5.45 10.91
N PHE A 196 6.14 4.51 11.82
CA PHE A 196 5.85 3.10 11.59
C PHE A 196 4.39 2.81 11.24
N SER A 197 3.44 3.61 11.74
CA SER A 197 2.01 3.44 11.41
C SER A 197 1.76 3.67 9.93
N LYS A 198 2.35 4.72 9.35
CA LYS A 198 2.30 4.98 7.91
C LYS A 198 2.95 3.84 7.11
N ALA A 199 4.14 3.38 7.54
CA ALA A 199 4.83 2.29 6.86
C ALA A 199 4.03 0.99 6.85
N MET A 200 3.34 0.67 7.94
CA MET A 200 2.45 -0.48 8.02
C MET A 200 1.23 -0.32 7.11
N GLU A 201 0.66 0.87 7.03
CA GLU A 201 -0.46 1.14 6.11
C GLU A 201 -0.03 1.00 4.64
N MET A 202 1.16 1.49 4.29
CA MET A 202 1.74 1.28 2.96
C MET A 202 1.92 -0.22 2.64
N ALA A 203 2.41 -1.00 3.59
CA ALA A 203 2.56 -2.45 3.43
C ALA A 203 1.20 -3.14 3.22
N LYS A 204 0.14 -2.69 3.90
CA LYS A 204 -1.23 -3.18 3.70
C LYS A 204 -1.82 -2.75 2.35
N MET A 205 -1.57 -1.52 1.91
CA MET A 205 -2.01 -1.03 0.60
C MET A 205 -1.32 -1.78 -0.55
N ASN A 206 -0.06 -2.12 -0.39
CA ASN A 206 0.70 -2.91 -1.36
C ASN A 206 0.46 -4.44 -1.23
N ALA A 207 -0.61 -4.81 -0.59
CA ALA A 207 -0.92 -6.20 -0.25
C ALA A 207 -1.04 -7.12 -1.47
N HIS A 208 -1.57 -6.63 -2.59
CA HIS A 208 -1.69 -7.39 -3.82
C HIS A 208 -0.34 -7.66 -4.49
N ALA A 209 0.57 -6.66 -4.50
CA ALA A 209 1.93 -6.83 -5.01
C ALA A 209 2.77 -7.77 -4.14
N LEU A 210 2.50 -7.78 -2.83
CA LEU A 210 3.12 -8.69 -1.86
C LEU A 210 2.46 -10.08 -1.85
N ALA A 211 1.52 -10.38 -2.78
CA ALA A 211 0.66 -11.57 -2.76
C ALA A 211 0.04 -11.74 -1.36
N TRP A 212 -0.71 -10.74 -0.93
CA TRP A 212 -1.18 -10.55 0.44
C TRP A 212 -1.64 -11.85 1.09
N ARG A 213 -0.86 -12.26 2.05
CA ARG A 213 -1.31 -13.09 3.16
C ARG A 213 -0.88 -12.35 4.39
N PRO A 214 -1.75 -12.02 5.34
CA PRO A 214 -1.38 -11.23 6.53
C PRO A 214 -0.09 -11.72 7.19
N SER A 215 0.10 -13.04 7.27
CA SER A 215 1.30 -13.68 7.80
C SER A 215 2.61 -13.41 7.02
N LEU A 216 2.55 -12.79 5.86
CA LEU A 216 3.74 -12.50 5.05
C LEU A 216 4.17 -11.03 5.11
N ILE A 217 3.29 -10.10 5.52
CA ILE A 217 3.60 -8.66 5.49
C ILE A 217 4.90 -8.35 6.21
N VAL A 218 4.98 -8.71 7.49
CA VAL A 218 6.14 -8.38 8.31
C VAL A 218 7.40 -9.08 7.80
N ARG A 219 7.27 -10.36 7.43
CA ARG A 219 8.37 -11.12 6.86
C ARG A 219 8.89 -10.51 5.55
N SER A 220 7.99 -10.13 4.65
CA SER A 220 8.34 -9.54 3.36
C SER A 220 8.96 -8.15 3.54
N SER A 221 8.44 -7.34 4.47
CA SER A 221 9.00 -6.03 4.78
C SER A 221 10.42 -6.14 5.36
N VAL A 222 10.69 -7.09 6.26
CA VAL A 222 12.04 -7.31 6.78
C VAL A 222 12.99 -7.73 5.67
N ALA A 223 12.60 -8.71 4.84
CA ALA A 223 13.42 -9.16 3.71
C ALA A 223 13.73 -8.02 2.72
N TYR A 224 12.74 -7.16 2.47
CA TYR A 224 12.90 -5.98 1.64
C TYR A 224 13.95 -5.00 2.20
N PHE A 225 13.89 -4.68 3.48
CA PHE A 225 14.89 -3.80 4.11
C PHE A 225 16.28 -4.45 4.17
N GLU A 226 16.37 -5.76 4.43
CA GLU A 226 17.64 -6.50 4.37
C GLU A 226 18.25 -6.43 2.97
N GLU A 227 17.46 -6.62 1.93
CA GLU A 227 17.93 -6.53 0.55
C GLU A 227 18.42 -5.12 0.21
N LEU A 228 17.61 -4.11 0.51
CA LEU A 228 17.92 -2.70 0.26
C LEU A 228 19.22 -2.28 0.96
N LEU A 229 19.37 -2.58 2.25
CA LEU A 229 20.52 -2.17 3.06
C LEU A 229 21.79 -2.96 2.73
N ASN A 230 21.68 -4.19 2.21
CA ASN A 230 22.84 -5.01 1.86
C ASN A 230 23.30 -4.82 0.41
N LYS A 231 22.39 -4.68 -0.55
CA LYS A 231 22.73 -4.60 -1.98
C LYS A 231 22.98 -3.17 -2.46
N GLU A 232 22.31 -2.18 -1.87
CA GLU A 232 22.36 -0.79 -2.32
C GLU A 232 22.88 0.16 -1.22
N THR A 233 23.70 -0.40 -0.34
CA THR A 233 24.21 0.23 0.88
C THR A 233 24.74 1.64 0.66
N GLU A 234 25.60 1.86 -0.33
CA GLU A 234 26.26 3.14 -0.54
C GLU A 234 25.28 4.21 -1.04
N MET A 235 24.37 3.85 -1.96
CA MET A 235 23.34 4.78 -2.43
C MET A 235 22.38 5.16 -1.31
N VAL A 236 21.87 4.18 -0.55
CA VAL A 236 21.00 4.42 0.60
C VAL A 236 21.67 5.30 1.65
N LYS A 237 22.93 5.04 2.00
CA LYS A 237 23.69 5.87 2.93
C LYS A 237 23.86 7.30 2.41
N GLY A 238 24.17 7.47 1.12
CA GLY A 238 24.31 8.77 0.48
C GLY A 238 23.05 9.60 0.59
N VAL A 239 21.91 9.02 0.24
CA VAL A 239 20.60 9.67 0.35
C VAL A 239 20.28 10.00 1.82
N LEU A 240 20.35 9.02 2.72
CA LEU A 240 20.01 9.24 4.13
C LEU A 240 20.91 10.28 4.81
N LYS A 241 22.18 10.40 4.42
CA LYS A 241 23.15 11.35 5.00
C LYS A 241 22.70 12.80 4.86
N VAL A 242 22.06 13.16 3.77
CA VAL A 242 21.64 14.54 3.47
C VAL A 242 20.23 14.86 3.94
N LEU A 243 19.42 13.84 4.25
CA LEU A 243 18.09 14.02 4.83
C LEU A 243 18.15 14.53 6.28
N SER A 244 17.09 15.15 6.75
CA SER A 244 16.99 15.64 8.13
C SER A 244 17.13 14.50 9.16
N ASN A 245 17.51 14.86 10.39
CA ASN A 245 17.60 13.88 11.49
C ASN A 245 16.27 13.15 11.74
N GLU A 246 15.15 13.87 11.60
CA GLU A 246 13.82 13.31 11.76
C GLU A 246 13.52 12.27 10.69
N MET A 247 13.78 12.58 9.41
CA MET A 247 13.55 11.65 8.30
C MET A 247 14.41 10.40 8.42
N ARG A 248 15.68 10.55 8.80
CA ARG A 248 16.56 9.40 9.08
C ARG A 248 16.03 8.54 10.22
N LYS A 249 15.59 9.19 11.30
CA LYS A 249 15.02 8.51 12.46
C LYS A 249 13.78 7.71 12.05
N ASN A 250 12.86 8.31 11.29
CA ASN A 250 11.65 7.62 10.80
C ASN A 250 12.01 6.34 10.02
N PHE A 251 12.97 6.43 9.11
CA PHE A 251 13.43 5.27 8.35
C PHE A 251 13.96 4.15 9.25
N PHE A 252 14.91 4.47 10.15
CA PHE A 252 15.49 3.44 11.02
C PHE A 252 14.51 2.91 12.07
N ASP A 253 13.67 3.76 12.64
CA ASP A 253 12.61 3.33 13.56
C ASP A 253 11.61 2.37 12.86
N THR A 254 11.33 2.61 11.59
CA THR A 254 10.49 1.72 10.77
C THR A 254 11.17 0.36 10.59
N VAL A 255 12.43 0.33 10.16
CA VAL A 255 13.20 -0.92 10.01
C VAL A 255 13.23 -1.71 11.31
N LEU A 256 13.60 -1.05 12.41
CA LEU A 256 13.69 -1.69 13.73
C LEU A 256 12.32 -2.20 14.22
N SER A 257 11.24 -1.48 13.93
CA SER A 257 9.88 -1.88 14.31
C SER A 257 9.45 -3.14 13.57
N PHE A 258 9.68 -3.22 12.25
CA PHE A 258 9.41 -4.46 11.50
C PHE A 258 10.25 -5.64 12.01
N MET A 259 11.54 -5.44 12.27
CA MET A 259 12.41 -6.49 12.83
C MET A 259 11.92 -6.97 14.18
N LYS A 260 11.51 -6.05 15.07
CA LYS A 260 10.97 -6.38 16.40
C LYS A 260 9.67 -7.20 16.29
N ILE A 261 8.75 -6.79 15.42
CA ILE A 261 7.49 -7.55 15.21
C ILE A 261 7.80 -8.91 14.61
N ARG A 262 8.76 -9.00 13.68
CA ARG A 262 9.17 -10.29 13.11
C ARG A 262 9.72 -11.24 14.17
N GLN A 263 10.50 -10.73 15.10
CA GLN A 263 11.00 -11.51 16.22
C GLN A 263 9.85 -12.02 17.12
N GLN A 264 8.85 -11.17 17.38
CA GLN A 264 7.65 -11.56 18.13
C GLN A 264 6.85 -12.64 17.38
N GLU A 265 6.64 -12.50 16.08
CA GLU A 265 5.96 -13.52 15.26
C GLU A 265 6.66 -14.88 15.34
N ILE A 266 7.98 -14.90 15.24
CA ILE A 266 8.77 -16.13 15.34
C ILE A 266 8.57 -16.80 16.72
N SER A 267 8.62 -16.01 17.79
CA SER A 267 8.41 -16.51 19.16
C SER A 267 7.01 -17.09 19.34
N ILE A 268 5.98 -16.34 18.93
CA ILE A 268 4.58 -16.76 19.01
C ILE A 268 4.34 -18.03 18.18
N GLN A 269 4.91 -18.11 16.98
CA GLN A 269 4.79 -19.27 16.11
C GLN A 269 5.47 -20.51 16.72
N ALA A 270 6.62 -20.34 17.37
CA ALA A 270 7.30 -21.41 18.09
C ALA A 270 6.45 -21.90 19.28
N ASP A 271 5.93 -21.00 20.10
CA ASP A 271 5.06 -21.34 21.23
C ASP A 271 3.80 -22.07 20.77
N TYR A 272 3.19 -21.63 19.68
CA TYR A 272 2.03 -22.30 19.09
C TYR A 272 2.37 -23.71 18.58
N SER A 273 3.50 -23.86 17.89
CA SER A 273 3.94 -25.14 17.32
C SER A 273 4.30 -26.19 18.37
N TYR A 274 4.83 -25.76 19.49
CA TYR A 274 5.16 -26.63 20.64
C TYR A 274 4.04 -26.76 21.66
N GLN A 275 2.84 -26.28 21.34
CA GLN A 275 1.63 -26.35 22.16
C GLN A 275 1.70 -25.62 23.52
N ASN A 276 2.64 -24.71 23.67
CA ASN A 276 2.72 -23.85 24.85
C ASN A 276 1.68 -22.70 24.78
N LEU A 277 1.18 -22.40 23.58
CA LEU A 277 0.16 -21.39 23.31
C LEU A 277 -1.03 -22.04 22.61
N LYS A 278 -2.23 -21.79 23.12
CA LYS A 278 -3.50 -22.22 22.51
C LYS A 278 -4.32 -21.00 22.14
N LEU A 279 -4.98 -21.06 20.99
CA LEU A 279 -5.96 -20.06 20.57
C LEU A 279 -7.36 -20.61 20.83
N VAL A 280 -8.12 -19.92 21.68
CA VAL A 280 -9.42 -20.37 22.18
C VAL A 280 -10.51 -19.41 21.70
N PRO A 281 -11.33 -19.80 20.70
CA PRO A 281 -12.52 -19.02 20.33
C PRO A 281 -13.51 -19.02 21.49
N THR A 282 -14.04 -17.84 21.85
CA THR A 282 -14.90 -17.64 23.01
C THR A 282 -16.12 -16.80 22.63
N ILE A 283 -17.32 -17.26 23.01
CA ILE A 283 -18.56 -16.50 22.87
C ILE A 283 -18.65 -15.48 24.01
N GLU A 284 -18.74 -14.20 23.68
CA GLU A 284 -18.76 -13.15 24.70
C GLU A 284 -20.17 -12.87 25.22
N CYS A 285 -20.31 -12.82 26.54
CA CYS A 285 -21.57 -12.49 27.19
C CYS A 285 -21.83 -10.96 27.18
N MET A 286 -23.09 -10.57 27.31
CA MET A 286 -23.51 -9.15 27.23
C MET A 286 -22.92 -8.27 28.36
N SER A 287 -22.60 -8.83 29.52
CA SER A 287 -21.92 -8.06 30.58
C SER A 287 -20.50 -7.65 30.16
N THR A 288 -19.75 -8.56 29.54
CA THR A 288 -18.39 -8.28 29.01
C THR A 288 -18.47 -7.26 27.87
N ARG A 289 -19.44 -7.41 26.95
CA ARG A 289 -19.62 -6.54 25.77
C ARG A 289 -19.97 -5.10 26.12
N LYS A 290 -20.47 -4.82 27.33
CA LYS A 290 -20.76 -3.48 27.85
C LYS A 290 -19.59 -2.83 28.59
N ASP A 291 -18.50 -3.59 28.86
CA ASP A 291 -17.31 -3.05 29.52
C ASP A 291 -16.54 -2.12 28.56
N PRO A 292 -16.31 -0.85 28.92
CA PRO A 292 -15.57 0.08 28.10
C PRO A 292 -14.14 -0.37 27.79
N ASN A 293 -13.47 -1.07 28.71
CA ASN A 293 -12.11 -1.56 28.49
C ASN A 293 -12.10 -2.68 27.46
N PHE A 294 -13.05 -3.60 27.52
CA PHE A 294 -13.23 -4.64 26.52
C PHE A 294 -13.49 -4.06 25.13
N ILE A 295 -14.38 -3.07 25.02
CA ILE A 295 -14.66 -2.40 23.75
C ILE A 295 -13.41 -1.71 23.20
N LYS A 296 -12.65 -1.04 24.05
CA LYS A 296 -11.40 -0.36 23.67
C LYS A 296 -10.38 -1.37 23.13
N GLU A 297 -10.18 -2.49 23.82
CA GLU A 297 -9.26 -3.56 23.39
C GLU A 297 -9.66 -4.13 22.02
N LEU A 298 -10.94 -4.40 21.80
CA LEU A 298 -11.43 -4.85 20.48
C LEU A 298 -11.24 -3.80 19.42
N TYR A 299 -11.45 -2.52 19.74
CA TYR A 299 -11.26 -1.44 18.78
C TYR A 299 -9.80 -1.26 18.36
N GLU A 300 -8.85 -1.45 19.28
CA GLU A 300 -7.42 -1.45 18.95
C GLU A 300 -7.07 -2.55 17.95
N ILE A 301 -7.62 -3.76 18.12
CA ILE A 301 -7.46 -4.87 17.17
C ILE A 301 -8.16 -4.56 15.83
N PHE A 302 -9.35 -3.94 15.88
CA PHE A 302 -10.10 -3.53 14.68
C PHE A 302 -9.30 -2.55 13.80
N LEU A 303 -8.55 -1.63 14.40
CA LEU A 303 -7.71 -0.68 13.67
C LEU A 303 -6.52 -1.33 12.95
N GLU A 304 -6.21 -2.59 13.24
CA GLU A 304 -5.22 -3.35 12.47
C GLU A 304 -5.74 -3.82 11.11
N LEU A 305 -7.05 -3.80 10.87
CA LEU A 305 -7.60 -4.10 9.55
C LEU A 305 -7.18 -3.04 8.50
N PRO A 306 -7.10 -3.40 7.22
CA PRO A 306 -6.94 -2.44 6.13
C PRO A 306 -8.07 -1.39 6.13
N ARG A 307 -7.74 -0.14 5.77
CA ARG A 307 -8.71 0.97 5.78
C ARG A 307 -10.04 0.71 5.07
N PRO A 308 -10.09 0.07 3.89
CA PRO A 308 -11.36 -0.20 3.22
C PRO A 308 -12.32 -1.08 4.03
N LEU A 309 -11.80 -1.81 5.01
CA LEU A 309 -12.57 -2.69 5.90
C LEU A 309 -12.93 -2.03 7.23
N GLN A 310 -12.48 -0.80 7.46
CA GLN A 310 -12.76 -0.05 8.69
C GLN A 310 -13.99 0.83 8.52
N PHE A 311 -14.71 1.04 9.61
CA PHE A 311 -15.83 1.97 9.72
C PHE A 311 -15.68 2.81 11.00
N SER A 312 -16.58 3.76 11.23
CA SER A 312 -16.45 4.70 12.34
C SER A 312 -16.42 4.01 13.70
N LYS A 313 -15.71 4.63 14.66
CA LYS A 313 -15.64 4.14 16.03
C LYS A 313 -17.03 4.00 16.66
N GLU A 314 -17.92 4.94 16.39
CA GLU A 314 -19.30 4.95 16.90
C GLU A 314 -20.05 3.70 16.42
N ASN A 315 -20.04 3.44 15.12
CA ASN A 315 -20.66 2.25 14.54
C ASN A 315 -20.05 0.96 15.10
N PHE A 316 -18.72 0.94 15.33
CA PHE A 316 -18.06 -0.20 15.93
C PHE A 316 -18.57 -0.46 17.35
N GLU A 317 -18.62 0.57 18.19
CA GLU A 317 -19.08 0.44 19.57
C GLU A 317 -20.55 0.00 19.64
N ASP A 318 -21.41 0.55 18.78
CA ASP A 318 -22.82 0.19 18.73
C ASP A 318 -23.03 -1.28 18.33
N THR A 319 -22.28 -1.78 17.36
CA THR A 319 -22.37 -3.18 16.95
C THR A 319 -21.83 -4.11 18.05
N VAL A 320 -20.79 -3.75 18.78
CA VAL A 320 -20.29 -4.56 19.92
C VAL A 320 -21.33 -4.65 21.05
N LYS A 321 -22.04 -3.56 21.34
CA LYS A 321 -23.07 -3.49 22.41
C LYS A 321 -24.41 -4.12 22.01
N ASN A 322 -24.65 -4.34 20.70
CA ASN A 322 -25.92 -4.85 20.21
C ASN A 322 -26.08 -6.34 20.49
N PRO A 323 -27.15 -6.78 21.22
CA PRO A 323 -27.37 -8.19 21.56
C PRO A 323 -27.71 -9.07 20.35
N GLU A 324 -28.18 -8.50 19.25
CA GLU A 324 -28.52 -9.22 18.01
C GLU A 324 -27.31 -9.57 17.17
N ILE A 325 -26.16 -8.96 17.46
CA ILE A 325 -24.88 -9.22 16.80
C ILE A 325 -24.20 -10.42 17.47
N ILE A 326 -23.84 -11.43 16.69
CA ILE A 326 -22.94 -12.50 17.12
C ILE A 326 -21.54 -11.88 17.34
N LEU A 327 -20.93 -12.14 18.49
CA LEU A 327 -19.55 -11.70 18.78
C LEU A 327 -18.77 -12.83 19.43
N ASN A 328 -17.71 -13.24 18.78
CA ASN A 328 -16.74 -14.20 19.27
C ASN A 328 -15.36 -13.54 19.38
N THR A 329 -14.64 -13.77 20.45
CA THR A 329 -13.24 -13.39 20.60
C THR A 329 -12.30 -14.58 20.43
N LEU A 330 -11.08 -14.32 20.06
CA LEU A 330 -9.97 -15.28 20.06
C LEU A 330 -9.06 -14.95 21.23
N ARG A 331 -8.93 -15.89 22.17
CA ARG A 331 -8.17 -15.67 23.40
C ARG A 331 -6.99 -16.63 23.50
N ILE A 332 -5.98 -16.22 24.27
CA ILE A 332 -4.79 -17.05 24.52
C ILE A 332 -5.06 -17.99 25.69
N ASN A 333 -4.75 -19.25 25.48
CA ASN A 333 -4.73 -20.36 26.45
C ASN A 333 -6.09 -20.74 27.02
N ASP A 334 -6.92 -19.81 27.45
CA ASP A 334 -8.24 -20.09 28.02
C ASP A 334 -9.24 -18.94 27.74
N LYS A 335 -10.50 -19.15 28.14
CA LYS A 335 -11.61 -18.20 27.94
C LYS A 335 -11.46 -16.84 28.64
N ASN A 336 -10.54 -16.70 29.57
CA ASN A 336 -10.25 -15.45 30.29
C ASN A 336 -8.90 -14.87 29.89
N GLY A 337 -8.19 -15.52 28.96
CA GLY A 337 -6.89 -15.07 28.46
C GLY A 337 -6.95 -13.77 27.66
N GLU A 338 -5.79 -13.24 27.30
CA GLU A 338 -5.66 -12.04 26.46
C GLU A 338 -6.42 -12.20 25.14
N ILE A 339 -7.09 -11.16 24.71
CA ILE A 339 -7.79 -11.13 23.41
C ILE A 339 -6.79 -10.82 22.31
N VAL A 340 -6.73 -11.70 21.31
CA VAL A 340 -5.84 -11.55 20.14
C VAL A 340 -6.59 -11.50 18.82
N GLY A 341 -7.92 -11.53 18.87
CA GLY A 341 -8.76 -11.38 17.69
C GLY A 341 -10.24 -11.44 18.02
N PHE A 342 -11.06 -11.12 17.04
CA PHE A 342 -12.51 -11.27 17.15
C PHE A 342 -13.16 -11.45 15.77
N ALA A 343 -14.35 -12.05 15.79
CA ALA A 343 -15.29 -12.14 14.69
C ALA A 343 -16.64 -11.66 15.16
N LYS A 344 -17.29 -10.77 14.42
CA LYS A 344 -18.66 -10.33 14.71
C LYS A 344 -19.49 -10.18 13.47
N GLY A 345 -20.80 -10.15 13.63
CA GLY A 345 -21.72 -9.98 12.50
C GLY A 345 -23.16 -10.18 12.91
N GLY A 346 -24.08 -9.84 12.03
CA GLY A 346 -25.51 -9.90 12.27
C GLY A 346 -26.30 -10.04 10.98
N VAL A 347 -27.63 -9.90 11.06
CA VAL A 347 -28.51 -9.94 9.88
C VAL A 347 -28.08 -8.91 8.85
N LEU A 348 -28.03 -9.31 7.58
CA LEU A 348 -27.51 -8.47 6.48
C LEU A 348 -28.18 -7.08 6.43
N GLU A 349 -29.46 -7.01 6.69
CA GLU A 349 -30.28 -5.80 6.66
C GLU A 349 -29.90 -4.76 7.72
N SER A 350 -29.13 -5.14 8.73
CA SER A 350 -28.60 -4.21 9.74
C SER A 350 -27.35 -3.44 9.26
N TYR A 351 -26.88 -3.71 8.07
CA TYR A 351 -25.66 -3.11 7.50
C TYR A 351 -25.95 -2.26 6.27
N SER A 352 -25.30 -1.11 6.18
CA SER A 352 -25.27 -0.31 4.96
C SER A 352 -24.13 -0.83 4.08
N LEU A 353 -24.50 -1.43 2.96
CA LEU A 353 -23.52 -1.90 1.98
C LEU A 353 -22.97 -0.73 1.14
N ARG A 354 -21.81 -0.93 0.51
CA ARG A 354 -21.29 -0.02 -0.51
C ARG A 354 -22.28 0.08 -1.68
N GLU A 355 -22.39 1.23 -2.31
CA GLU A 355 -23.37 1.50 -3.37
C GLU A 355 -23.26 0.55 -4.58
N GLU A 356 -22.05 0.04 -4.83
CA GLU A 356 -21.76 -0.87 -5.91
C GLU A 356 -22.33 -2.27 -5.68
N ILE A 357 -22.51 -2.67 -4.41
CA ILE A 357 -22.93 -4.03 -4.04
C ILE A 357 -24.44 -4.22 -4.31
N ARG A 358 -24.75 -5.14 -5.18
CA ARG A 358 -26.10 -5.58 -5.52
C ARG A 358 -26.34 -6.99 -4.98
N ASP A 359 -26.55 -7.14 -3.67
CA ASP A 359 -26.85 -8.44 -3.09
C ASP A 359 -28.34 -8.76 -3.21
N GLU A 360 -28.67 -9.79 -3.98
CA GLU A 360 -30.05 -10.22 -4.22
C GLU A 360 -30.79 -10.75 -2.97
N ASN A 361 -30.00 -11.12 -1.93
CA ASN A 361 -30.56 -11.56 -0.66
C ASN A 361 -30.86 -10.40 0.31
N TYR A 362 -30.48 -9.18 -0.02
CA TYR A 362 -30.76 -8.01 0.82
C TYR A 362 -32.28 -7.76 0.91
N GLY A 363 -32.80 -7.68 2.13
CA GLY A 363 -34.25 -7.54 2.39
C GLY A 363 -35.00 -8.85 2.56
N LEU A 364 -34.35 -10.01 2.41
CA LEU A 364 -35.00 -11.33 2.55
C LEU A 364 -34.90 -11.90 3.97
N GLY A 365 -34.13 -11.32 4.88
CA GLY A 365 -33.94 -11.78 6.26
C GLY A 365 -33.35 -13.18 6.39
N ASN A 366 -32.73 -13.70 5.33
CA ASN A 366 -32.24 -15.07 5.24
C ASN A 366 -30.71 -15.16 5.25
N THR A 367 -30.02 -14.02 5.31
CA THR A 367 -28.57 -13.90 5.17
C THR A 367 -27.97 -13.21 6.39
N ILE A 368 -26.85 -13.74 6.85
CA ILE A 368 -26.04 -13.11 7.90
C ILE A 368 -24.78 -12.50 7.27
N PHE A 369 -24.46 -11.29 7.69
CA PHE A 369 -23.21 -10.63 7.32
C PHE A 369 -22.16 -10.86 8.38
N LEU A 370 -21.04 -11.48 8.00
CA LEU A 370 -19.84 -11.60 8.82
C LEU A 370 -18.93 -10.41 8.50
N GLU A 371 -18.75 -9.54 9.46
CA GLU A 371 -17.76 -8.46 9.34
C GLU A 371 -16.34 -9.03 9.17
N PRO A 372 -15.40 -8.26 8.60
CA PRO A 372 -14.02 -8.71 8.46
C PRO A 372 -13.45 -9.17 9.81
N ILE A 373 -12.93 -10.40 9.83
CA ILE A 373 -12.33 -10.98 11.04
C ILE A 373 -11.01 -10.26 11.32
N ALA A 374 -10.88 -9.71 12.53
CA ALA A 374 -9.68 -9.04 12.98
C ALA A 374 -8.85 -9.97 13.89
N VAL A 375 -7.56 -10.05 13.60
CA VAL A 375 -6.57 -10.79 14.42
C VAL A 375 -5.36 -9.90 14.61
N LYS A 376 -4.93 -9.77 15.86
CA LYS A 376 -3.78 -8.96 16.26
C LYS A 376 -2.51 -9.39 15.52
N MET A 377 -1.73 -8.43 15.08
CA MET A 377 -0.43 -8.65 14.44
C MET A 377 0.46 -9.53 15.32
N GLY A 378 1.20 -10.42 14.68
CA GLY A 378 1.98 -11.45 15.41
C GLY A 378 1.26 -12.80 15.54
N TYR A 379 -0.08 -12.82 15.53
CA TYR A 379 -0.89 -14.06 15.58
C TYR A 379 -1.46 -14.46 14.21
N TRP A 380 -1.08 -13.74 13.16
CA TRP A 380 -1.50 -14.05 11.80
C TRP A 380 -0.91 -15.39 11.33
N GLY A 381 -1.69 -16.15 10.58
CA GLY A 381 -1.26 -17.44 10.04
C GLY A 381 -1.40 -18.64 11.00
N LEU A 382 -1.84 -18.42 12.26
CA LEU A 382 -2.02 -19.47 13.26
C LEU A 382 -3.42 -20.11 13.25
N LYS A 383 -4.16 -20.00 12.13
CA LYS A 383 -5.52 -20.55 11.92
C LYS A 383 -6.63 -19.95 12.80
N GLY A 384 -6.35 -19.03 13.72
CA GLY A 384 -7.34 -18.43 14.61
C GLY A 384 -8.52 -17.80 13.91
N GLY A 385 -8.30 -17.08 12.79
CA GLY A 385 -9.35 -16.53 11.95
C GLY A 385 -10.26 -17.60 11.34
N SER A 386 -9.71 -18.75 10.96
CA SER A 386 -10.49 -19.89 10.45
C SER A 386 -11.38 -20.52 11.54
N GLU A 387 -10.84 -20.67 12.74
CA GLU A 387 -11.60 -21.20 13.89
C GLU A 387 -12.75 -20.27 14.29
N MET A 388 -12.50 -18.96 14.36
CA MET A 388 -13.55 -17.98 14.65
C MET A 388 -14.64 -17.97 13.57
N ARG A 389 -14.24 -18.05 12.29
CA ARG A 389 -15.20 -18.14 11.18
C ARG A 389 -16.05 -19.39 11.29
N HIS A 390 -15.45 -20.53 11.58
CA HIS A 390 -16.17 -21.79 11.76
C HIS A 390 -17.20 -21.70 12.90
N MET A 391 -16.80 -21.19 14.06
CA MET A 391 -17.70 -20.95 15.17
C MET A 391 -18.84 -20.01 14.81
N PHE A 392 -18.57 -18.93 14.07
CA PHE A 392 -19.58 -17.98 13.60
C PHE A 392 -20.60 -18.66 12.67
N ILE A 393 -20.14 -19.48 11.73
CA ILE A 393 -21.02 -20.25 10.82
C ILE A 393 -21.91 -21.20 11.61
N MET A 394 -21.38 -21.92 12.58
CA MET A 394 -22.16 -22.84 13.42
C MET A 394 -23.27 -22.10 14.20
N GLN A 395 -22.97 -20.93 14.75
CA GLN A 395 -23.97 -20.08 15.41
C GLN A 395 -25.04 -19.57 14.43
N SER A 396 -24.63 -19.10 13.26
CA SER A 396 -25.52 -18.61 12.19
C SER A 396 -26.47 -19.70 11.72
N HIS A 397 -25.98 -20.91 11.55
CA HIS A 397 -26.78 -22.08 11.18
C HIS A 397 -27.82 -22.42 12.25
N SER A 398 -27.46 -22.33 13.54
CA SER A 398 -28.40 -22.52 14.64
C SER A 398 -29.53 -21.49 14.67
N MET A 399 -29.28 -20.28 14.14
CA MET A 399 -30.26 -19.20 13.97
C MET A 399 -31.07 -19.31 12.67
N LYS A 400 -30.87 -20.37 11.88
CA LYS A 400 -31.58 -20.70 10.63
C LYS A 400 -31.32 -19.76 9.44
N TYR A 401 -30.20 -19.05 9.42
CA TYR A 401 -29.74 -18.36 8.22
C TYR A 401 -29.34 -19.37 7.14
N LYS A 402 -29.60 -19.02 5.88
CA LYS A 402 -29.29 -19.87 4.71
C LYS A 402 -27.98 -19.46 4.02
N PHE A 403 -27.62 -18.20 4.14
CA PHE A 403 -26.47 -17.62 3.48
C PHE A 403 -25.62 -16.83 4.46
N LEU A 404 -24.34 -16.78 4.18
CA LEU A 404 -23.38 -15.89 4.83
C LEU A 404 -22.71 -15.04 3.75
N THR A 405 -22.64 -13.74 3.99
CA THR A 405 -21.86 -12.80 3.16
C THR A 405 -20.75 -12.16 3.97
N SER A 406 -19.68 -11.76 3.32
CA SER A 406 -18.55 -11.09 3.96
C SER A 406 -17.62 -10.48 2.91
N PHE A 407 -16.65 -9.70 3.37
CA PHE A 407 -15.50 -9.30 2.57
C PHE A 407 -14.31 -10.22 2.85
N ALA A 408 -13.58 -10.59 1.81
CA ALA A 408 -12.30 -11.27 1.93
C ALA A 408 -11.39 -10.93 0.75
N LEU A 409 -10.11 -11.24 0.87
CA LEU A 409 -9.18 -11.15 -0.24
C LEU A 409 -9.63 -12.06 -1.38
N ARG A 410 -9.47 -11.59 -2.62
CA ARG A 410 -9.84 -12.30 -3.85
C ARG A 410 -9.32 -13.73 -3.86
N ASP A 411 -8.04 -13.94 -3.55
CA ASP A 411 -7.41 -15.28 -3.53
C ASP A 411 -8.02 -16.20 -2.46
N VAL A 412 -8.43 -15.62 -1.32
CA VAL A 412 -9.13 -16.37 -0.27
C VAL A 412 -10.50 -16.81 -0.75
N ILE A 413 -11.23 -15.94 -1.47
CA ILE A 413 -12.55 -16.28 -2.04
C ILE A 413 -12.39 -17.35 -3.10
N GLN A 414 -11.41 -17.24 -4.00
CA GLN A 414 -11.14 -18.28 -5.01
C GLN A 414 -10.91 -19.66 -4.39
N ALA A 415 -10.10 -19.73 -3.33
CA ALA A 415 -9.90 -20.98 -2.59
C ALA A 415 -11.19 -21.51 -1.91
N ARG A 416 -12.15 -20.62 -1.57
CA ARG A 416 -13.46 -20.99 -1.01
C ARG A 416 -14.46 -21.43 -2.08
N ILE A 417 -14.39 -20.89 -3.30
CA ILE A 417 -15.23 -21.34 -4.43
C ILE A 417 -15.03 -22.84 -4.65
N GLU A 418 -13.79 -23.30 -4.62
CA GLU A 418 -13.47 -24.72 -4.81
C GLU A 418 -13.96 -25.60 -3.64
N LYS A 419 -13.89 -25.09 -2.40
CA LYS A 419 -14.10 -25.90 -1.19
C LYS A 419 -15.49 -25.75 -0.57
N GLU A 420 -16.07 -24.56 -0.65
CA GLU A 420 -17.26 -24.19 0.11
C GLU A 420 -18.40 -23.68 -0.79
N ARG A 421 -18.25 -23.75 -2.12
CA ARG A 421 -19.22 -23.20 -3.09
C ARG A 421 -19.48 -21.71 -2.87
N ALA A 422 -18.44 -20.96 -2.53
CA ALA A 422 -18.52 -19.51 -2.47
C ALA A 422 -18.73 -18.92 -3.87
N GLU A 423 -19.32 -17.73 -3.93
CA GLU A 423 -19.46 -16.98 -5.18
C GLU A 423 -19.07 -15.52 -4.95
N PHE A 424 -18.45 -14.90 -5.94
CA PHE A 424 -18.25 -13.47 -5.95
C PHE A 424 -19.59 -12.79 -6.19
N VAL A 425 -19.93 -11.79 -5.37
CA VAL A 425 -21.07 -10.91 -5.57
C VAL A 425 -20.60 -9.59 -6.17
N GLU A 426 -19.48 -9.02 -5.64
CA GLU A 426 -18.86 -7.81 -6.18
C GLU A 426 -17.34 -7.88 -6.00
N GLN A 427 -16.60 -7.36 -7.00
CA GLN A 427 -15.14 -7.31 -6.99
C GLN A 427 -14.65 -5.86 -6.99
N PHE A 428 -13.65 -5.57 -6.17
CA PHE A 428 -13.11 -4.23 -5.98
C PHE A 428 -11.62 -4.19 -6.32
N ASP A 429 -11.25 -3.31 -7.24
CA ASP A 429 -9.88 -3.01 -7.58
C ASP A 429 -9.55 -1.56 -7.21
N PRO A 430 -8.37 -1.27 -6.71
CA PRO A 430 -7.21 -2.16 -6.52
C PRO A 430 -7.20 -2.90 -5.17
N GLU A 431 -8.16 -2.63 -4.28
CA GLU A 431 -8.16 -3.14 -2.90
C GLU A 431 -8.15 -4.67 -2.85
N ARG A 432 -8.80 -5.34 -3.82
CA ARG A 432 -9.00 -6.79 -3.89
C ARG A 432 -9.63 -7.39 -2.63
N TRP A 433 -10.32 -6.57 -1.85
CA TRP A 433 -11.22 -6.98 -0.78
C TRP A 433 -12.62 -7.10 -1.34
N ASP A 434 -12.91 -8.29 -1.90
CA ASP A 434 -14.12 -8.54 -2.64
C ASP A 434 -15.25 -8.99 -1.73
N TYR A 435 -16.48 -8.67 -2.12
CA TYR A 435 -17.68 -9.11 -1.43
C TYR A 435 -18.14 -10.45 -2.01
N TYR A 436 -18.35 -11.43 -1.14
CA TYR A 436 -18.68 -12.78 -1.53
C TYR A 436 -19.82 -13.34 -0.68
N ARG A 437 -20.46 -14.41 -1.17
CA ARG A 437 -21.52 -15.15 -0.51
C ARG A 437 -21.21 -16.64 -0.51
N ILE A 438 -21.64 -17.33 0.54
CA ILE A 438 -21.69 -18.79 0.64
C ILE A 438 -23.05 -19.24 1.10
N GLN A 439 -23.46 -20.43 0.70
CA GLN A 439 -24.58 -21.13 1.31
C GLN A 439 -24.10 -21.88 2.56
N ILE A 440 -24.77 -21.70 3.71
CA ILE A 440 -24.45 -22.31 4.99
C ILE A 440 -25.55 -23.23 5.45
#